data_36aaebf252e951c3ad0d21ac3db8a1ad
#
_entry.id   36aaebf252e951c3ad0d21ac3db8a1ad
#
_cell.length_a   1.000
_cell.length_b   1.000
_cell.length_c   1.000
_cell.angle_alpha   90.00
_cell.angle_beta   90.00
_cell.angle_gamma   90.00
#
_symmetry.space_group_name_H-M   'P 1'
#
loop_
_entity.id
_entity.type
_entity.pdbx_description
1 polymer ?
#
loop_
_entity_poly.entity_id
_entity_poly.type
_entity_poly.pdbx_seq_one_letter_code
_entity_poly.pdbx_strand_id
1 'polypeptide(L)'
;MIVASESRSYDAIVVGGGSVGVPAAYYLAQKGLRVLVLDRRAAVGQGENKAAIGGVRATHSDPAKILLCSRTLEAVRSWAETHGDDIGWKPGGYCFPVYDEALEQTLRGLLPIQQRYELVNSWIDAAAVDELIPGISPEGLRGGTYSPHDGQVSPLLLPVVLMRHAAALGAELRVKEQVMGYLIEGGAIKGLRTDQGVYYAPRVVLATGADAADHGQLLGIEIPVVPDSHEAGITAPVQHFIKPLVVDMRPGPEGKTANFYFGQNSEGQLIFCYTPKELFVGHNRESLSEFLPVLAGRMISLVPRLRHLLVRRVWRGLYPMTPDGVPIVSNVAQVSGLTLAVGMCGQGFMLGIGVGQEVASLVVDGTPLLPTEVAHALRFERDFTAANTEALK
;
A
#
# COMPACT_ATOMS: atom_id res chain seq x y z
N MET A 1 38.17 25.95 12.65
CA MET A 1 38.49 24.84 11.75
C MET A 1 37.19 24.39 11.14
N ILE A 2 36.98 24.68 9.87
CA ILE A 2 35.86 24.15 9.10
C ILE A 2 36.24 22.68 8.82
N VAL A 3 35.63 21.74 9.54
CA VAL A 3 35.73 20.32 9.21
C VAL A 3 35.19 20.19 7.79
N ALA A 4 36.06 19.79 6.84
CA ALA A 4 35.65 19.49 5.49
C ALA A 4 34.52 18.47 5.55
N SER A 5 33.31 18.85 5.17
CA SER A 5 32.20 17.93 5.07
C SER A 5 32.59 16.92 4.01
N GLU A 6 32.75 15.64 4.41
CA GLU A 6 32.80 14.53 3.46
C GLU A 6 31.69 14.74 2.43
N SER A 7 32.04 14.71 1.17
CA SER A 7 31.05 14.90 0.10
C SER A 7 30.05 13.73 0.19
N ARG A 8 28.84 14.04 0.67
CA ARG A 8 27.75 13.08 0.83
C ARG A 8 27.11 12.87 -0.53
N SER A 9 27.79 12.10 -1.38
CA SER A 9 27.37 11.81 -2.76
C SER A 9 26.87 10.36 -2.85
N TYR A 10 25.75 10.19 -3.53
CA TYR A 10 25.07 8.91 -3.75
C TYR A 10 24.70 8.79 -5.23
N ASP A 11 24.38 7.57 -5.69
CA ASP A 11 23.84 7.35 -7.03
C ASP A 11 22.36 7.65 -7.10
N ALA A 12 21.65 7.42 -5.98
CA ALA A 12 20.24 7.73 -5.83
C ALA A 12 19.89 8.09 -4.38
N ILE A 13 18.92 9.00 -4.19
CA ILE A 13 18.32 9.30 -2.90
C ILE A 13 16.83 8.94 -2.96
N VAL A 14 16.36 8.19 -1.98
CA VAL A 14 14.94 7.86 -1.78
C VAL A 14 14.41 8.70 -0.64
N VAL A 15 13.41 9.51 -0.89
CA VAL A 15 12.74 10.35 0.11
C VAL A 15 11.47 9.66 0.58
N GLY A 16 11.48 9.23 1.85
CA GLY A 16 10.42 8.47 2.49
C GLY A 16 10.77 6.99 2.67
N GLY A 17 10.88 6.54 3.93
CA GLY A 17 11.19 5.17 4.35
C GLY A 17 9.94 4.34 4.65
N GLY A 18 8.89 4.46 3.83
CA GLY A 18 7.62 3.72 3.96
C GLY A 18 7.58 2.44 3.14
N SER A 19 6.34 1.91 2.98
CA SER A 19 6.05 0.68 2.22
C SER A 19 6.40 0.74 0.73
N VAL A 20 6.72 1.92 0.21
CA VAL A 20 7.13 2.14 -1.19
C VAL A 20 8.62 2.46 -1.26
N GLY A 21 9.10 3.39 -0.42
CA GLY A 21 10.48 3.86 -0.49
C GLY A 21 11.50 2.82 -0.04
N VAL A 22 11.19 2.01 0.98
CA VAL A 22 12.11 0.94 1.41
C VAL A 22 12.28 -0.14 0.34
N PRO A 23 11.21 -0.68 -0.29
CA PRO A 23 11.37 -1.57 -1.44
C PRO A 23 12.14 -0.92 -2.59
N ALA A 24 11.87 0.34 -2.93
CA ALA A 24 12.62 1.03 -3.99
C ALA A 24 14.11 1.08 -3.66
N ALA A 25 14.48 1.43 -2.43
CA ALA A 25 15.88 1.45 -1.99
C ALA A 25 16.52 0.06 -2.05
N TYR A 26 15.80 -0.98 -1.63
CA TYR A 26 16.28 -2.36 -1.70
C TYR A 26 16.60 -2.78 -3.14
N TYR A 27 15.67 -2.59 -4.08
CA TYR A 27 15.89 -2.98 -5.48
C TYR A 27 16.93 -2.10 -6.19
N LEU A 28 17.04 -0.82 -5.85
CA LEU A 28 18.13 0.05 -6.34
C LEU A 28 19.50 -0.44 -5.84
N ALA A 29 19.60 -0.82 -4.55
CA ALA A 29 20.82 -1.37 -3.98
C ALA A 29 21.17 -2.73 -4.60
N GLN A 30 20.19 -3.59 -4.91
CA GLN A 30 20.41 -4.84 -5.67
C GLN A 30 20.97 -4.58 -7.08
N LYS A 31 20.64 -3.46 -7.70
CA LYS A 31 21.23 -3.02 -8.98
C LYS A 31 22.62 -2.41 -8.81
N GLY A 32 23.19 -2.40 -7.62
CA GLY A 32 24.54 -1.93 -7.32
C GLY A 32 24.66 -0.42 -7.11
N LEU A 33 23.57 0.32 -6.94
CA LEU A 33 23.61 1.74 -6.67
C LEU A 33 23.93 1.99 -5.18
N ARG A 34 24.73 3.03 -4.93
CA ARG A 34 24.88 3.61 -3.59
C ARG A 34 23.64 4.48 -3.29
N VAL A 35 22.77 3.97 -2.40
CA VAL A 35 21.45 4.56 -2.10
C VAL A 35 21.44 5.20 -0.72
N LEU A 36 20.88 6.41 -0.62
CA LEU A 36 20.50 7.03 0.63
C LEU A 36 18.98 7.02 0.78
N VAL A 37 18.49 6.54 1.91
CA VAL A 37 17.08 6.68 2.31
C VAL A 37 16.97 7.76 3.38
N LEU A 38 16.10 8.72 3.17
CA LEU A 38 15.79 9.80 4.11
C LEU A 38 14.36 9.66 4.62
N ASP A 39 14.18 9.67 5.94
CA ASP A 39 12.86 9.73 6.56
C ASP A 39 12.84 10.74 7.71
N ARG A 40 11.82 11.60 7.73
CA ARG A 40 11.61 12.56 8.84
C ARG A 40 11.15 11.91 10.14
N ARG A 41 10.66 10.66 10.09
CA ARG A 41 10.26 9.89 11.26
C ARG A 41 11.46 9.22 11.92
N ALA A 42 11.22 8.61 13.09
CA ALA A 42 12.27 7.99 13.90
C ALA A 42 12.73 6.62 13.40
N ALA A 43 11.99 6.00 12.48
CA ALA A 43 12.31 4.69 11.90
C ALA A 43 11.54 4.51 10.60
N VAL A 44 11.94 3.51 9.79
CA VAL A 44 11.19 3.09 8.61
C VAL A 44 9.78 2.60 8.97
N GLY A 45 8.85 2.73 8.04
CA GLY A 45 7.46 2.31 8.24
C GLY A 45 6.64 3.16 9.21
N GLN A 46 7.18 4.23 9.78
CA GLN A 46 6.50 5.07 10.77
C GLN A 46 5.56 6.12 10.18
N GLY A 47 5.49 6.24 8.86
CA GLY A 47 4.46 7.03 8.16
C GLY A 47 3.10 6.34 8.17
N GLU A 48 2.46 6.26 7.01
CA GLU A 48 1.14 5.62 6.87
C GLU A 48 1.21 4.09 6.93
N ASN A 49 2.37 3.51 6.65
CA ASN A 49 2.58 2.06 6.67
C ASN A 49 2.19 1.40 8.01
N LYS A 50 2.52 2.03 9.14
CA LYS A 50 2.16 1.50 10.48
C LYS A 50 0.65 1.47 10.74
N ALA A 51 -0.14 2.20 9.96
CA ALA A 51 -1.59 2.23 10.06
C ALA A 51 -2.26 1.19 9.16
N ALA A 52 -1.52 0.56 8.24
CA ALA A 52 -2.04 -0.48 7.36
C ALA A 52 -2.45 -1.73 8.15
N ILE A 53 -3.47 -2.44 7.66
CA ILE A 53 -3.90 -3.72 8.25
C ILE A 53 -3.15 -4.94 7.70
N GLY A 54 -2.25 -4.73 6.74
CA GLY A 54 -1.33 -5.75 6.25
C GLY A 54 -1.84 -6.67 5.14
N GLY A 55 -3.02 -6.41 4.60
CA GLY A 55 -3.55 -7.22 3.50
C GLY A 55 -2.77 -7.04 2.20
N VAL A 56 -2.50 -8.14 1.50
CA VAL A 56 -1.87 -8.16 0.17
C VAL A 56 -2.69 -9.05 -0.75
N ARG A 57 -3.22 -8.47 -1.83
CA ARG A 57 -4.00 -9.15 -2.87
C ARG A 57 -3.66 -8.62 -4.25
N ALA A 58 -3.79 -9.46 -5.28
CA ALA A 58 -3.68 -9.05 -6.67
C ALA A 58 -5.03 -9.00 -7.41
N THR A 59 -6.10 -9.40 -6.77
CA THR A 59 -7.45 -9.47 -7.34
C THR A 59 -8.08 -8.09 -7.51
N HIS A 60 -7.49 -7.28 -8.40
CA HIS A 60 -7.99 -5.97 -8.85
C HIS A 60 -8.70 -6.08 -10.20
N SER A 61 -9.28 -4.98 -10.67
CA SER A 61 -9.78 -4.82 -12.04
C SER A 61 -8.81 -4.04 -12.94
N ASP A 62 -7.94 -3.22 -12.34
CA ASP A 62 -6.96 -2.42 -13.04
C ASP A 62 -5.68 -3.23 -13.35
N PRO A 63 -5.24 -3.32 -14.63
CA PRO A 63 -4.07 -4.10 -15.03
C PRO A 63 -2.75 -3.71 -14.34
N ALA A 64 -2.51 -2.42 -14.11
CA ALA A 64 -1.28 -1.98 -13.46
C ALA A 64 -1.24 -2.43 -12.00
N LYS A 65 -2.37 -2.32 -11.30
CA LYS A 65 -2.49 -2.80 -9.91
C LYS A 65 -2.37 -4.31 -9.84
N ILE A 66 -2.99 -5.06 -10.75
CA ILE A 66 -2.86 -6.52 -10.83
C ILE A 66 -1.39 -6.91 -10.92
N LEU A 67 -0.66 -6.38 -11.90
CA LEU A 67 0.74 -6.75 -12.15
C LEU A 67 1.67 -6.33 -11.01
N LEU A 68 1.50 -5.12 -10.46
CA LEU A 68 2.32 -4.65 -9.33
C LEU A 68 2.05 -5.49 -8.07
N CYS A 69 0.78 -5.80 -7.77
CA CYS A 69 0.44 -6.64 -6.62
C CYS A 69 0.88 -8.09 -6.81
N SER A 70 0.82 -8.64 -8.03
CA SER A 70 1.32 -10.00 -8.33
C SER A 70 2.81 -10.11 -8.02
N ARG A 71 3.61 -9.11 -8.39
CA ARG A 71 5.03 -9.06 -8.04
C ARG A 71 5.27 -8.96 -6.52
N THR A 72 4.42 -8.19 -5.83
CA THR A 72 4.47 -8.13 -4.37
C THR A 72 4.16 -9.49 -3.77
N LEU A 73 3.10 -10.17 -4.23
CA LEU A 73 2.72 -11.51 -3.75
C LEU A 73 3.81 -12.55 -4.01
N GLU A 74 4.41 -12.54 -5.19
CA GLU A 74 5.53 -13.43 -5.52
C GLU A 74 6.67 -13.26 -4.54
N ALA A 75 7.10 -12.01 -4.29
CA ALA A 75 8.19 -11.71 -3.38
C ALA A 75 7.86 -12.10 -1.94
N VAL A 76 6.68 -11.77 -1.40
CA VAL A 76 6.34 -12.05 0.01
C VAL A 76 6.10 -13.55 0.25
N ARG A 77 5.59 -14.28 -0.73
CA ARG A 77 5.34 -15.72 -0.62
C ARG A 77 6.64 -16.53 -0.58
N SER A 78 7.64 -16.12 -1.36
CA SER A 78 8.94 -16.78 -1.42
C SER A 78 9.98 -16.21 -0.44
N TRP A 79 9.63 -15.15 0.30
CA TRP A 79 10.60 -14.38 1.09
C TRP A 79 11.38 -15.25 2.09
N ALA A 80 10.68 -16.04 2.89
CA ALA A 80 11.30 -16.88 3.90
C ALA A 80 12.26 -17.93 3.29
N GLU A 81 11.88 -18.53 2.16
CA GLU A 81 12.71 -19.50 1.44
C GLU A 81 13.93 -18.84 0.80
N THR A 82 13.77 -17.62 0.27
CA THR A 82 14.82 -16.92 -0.46
C THR A 82 15.81 -16.21 0.48
N HIS A 83 15.32 -15.66 1.61
CA HIS A 83 16.12 -14.79 2.48
C HIS A 83 16.32 -15.35 3.89
N GLY A 84 15.60 -16.40 4.29
CA GLY A 84 15.71 -17.01 5.62
C GLY A 84 15.07 -16.17 6.75
N ASP A 85 14.35 -15.10 6.41
CA ASP A 85 13.75 -14.17 7.38
C ASP A 85 12.23 -14.29 7.42
N ASP A 86 11.65 -13.97 8.57
CA ASP A 86 10.21 -13.81 8.74
C ASP A 86 9.82 -12.34 8.51
N ILE A 87 8.85 -12.13 7.65
CA ILE A 87 8.19 -10.83 7.39
C ILE A 87 6.76 -10.80 7.92
N GLY A 88 6.34 -11.83 8.65
CA GLY A 88 4.97 -12.01 9.11
C GLY A 88 4.01 -12.34 7.97
N TRP A 89 4.46 -13.11 6.95
CA TRP A 89 3.58 -13.59 5.90
C TRP A 89 2.63 -14.65 6.43
N LYS A 90 1.34 -14.38 6.30
CA LYS A 90 0.26 -15.31 6.64
C LYS A 90 -0.55 -15.61 5.38
N PRO A 91 -0.39 -16.80 4.78
CA PRO A 91 -1.27 -17.26 3.72
C PRO A 91 -2.68 -17.47 4.27
N GLY A 92 -3.69 -17.38 3.44
CA GLY A 92 -5.08 -17.62 3.84
C GLY A 92 -6.06 -17.09 2.82
N GLY A 93 -5.56 -16.27 1.91
CA GLY A 93 -6.34 -15.72 0.80
C GLY A 93 -7.17 -14.51 1.18
N TYR A 94 -7.96 -14.08 0.20
CA TYR A 94 -9.01 -13.06 0.35
C TYR A 94 -10.36 -13.66 -0.04
N CYS A 95 -11.39 -13.33 0.73
CA CYS A 95 -12.77 -13.70 0.44
C CYS A 95 -13.66 -12.46 0.39
N PHE A 96 -14.44 -12.36 -0.67
CA PHE A 96 -15.49 -11.36 -0.85
C PHE A 96 -16.84 -12.05 -0.77
N PRO A 97 -17.47 -12.18 0.41
CA PRO A 97 -18.80 -12.79 0.54
C PRO A 97 -19.86 -11.89 -0.13
N VAL A 98 -20.83 -12.53 -0.79
CA VAL A 98 -21.82 -11.87 -1.63
C VAL A 98 -23.22 -12.19 -1.17
N TYR A 99 -24.06 -11.16 -1.03
CA TYR A 99 -25.44 -11.23 -0.56
C TYR A 99 -26.45 -10.66 -1.54
N ASP A 100 -26.02 -10.03 -2.62
CA ASP A 100 -26.89 -9.50 -3.67
C ASP A 100 -26.43 -9.88 -5.07
N GLU A 101 -27.37 -9.89 -6.01
CA GLU A 101 -27.12 -10.36 -7.36
C GLU A 101 -26.23 -9.40 -8.16
N ALA A 102 -26.36 -8.10 -7.93
CA ALA A 102 -25.57 -7.11 -8.69
C ALA A 102 -24.08 -7.24 -8.35
N LEU A 103 -23.75 -7.45 -7.07
CA LEU A 103 -22.38 -7.70 -6.66
C LEU A 103 -21.86 -9.05 -7.17
N GLU A 104 -22.72 -10.10 -7.17
CA GLU A 104 -22.35 -11.40 -7.77
C GLU A 104 -21.99 -11.25 -9.24
N GLN A 105 -22.81 -10.57 -10.04
CA GLN A 105 -22.55 -10.33 -11.45
C GLN A 105 -21.25 -9.55 -11.66
N THR A 106 -21.02 -8.49 -10.84
CA THR A 106 -19.80 -7.69 -10.88
C THR A 106 -18.57 -8.55 -10.61
N LEU A 107 -18.55 -9.31 -9.51
CA LEU A 107 -17.38 -10.10 -9.12
C LEU A 107 -17.12 -11.25 -10.09
N ARG A 108 -18.17 -11.94 -10.56
CA ARG A 108 -18.04 -12.98 -11.59
C ARG A 108 -17.52 -12.41 -12.92
N GLY A 109 -17.92 -11.18 -13.28
CA GLY A 109 -17.43 -10.48 -14.46
C GLY A 109 -15.94 -10.12 -14.40
N LEU A 110 -15.37 -10.00 -13.21
CA LEU A 110 -13.93 -9.74 -13.02
C LEU A 110 -13.07 -11.01 -13.16
N LEU A 111 -13.61 -12.20 -12.90
CA LEU A 111 -12.84 -13.45 -12.95
C LEU A 111 -12.11 -13.67 -14.29
N PRO A 112 -12.75 -13.50 -15.46
CA PRO A 112 -12.06 -13.63 -16.74
C PRO A 112 -10.94 -12.62 -16.96
N ILE A 113 -11.09 -11.39 -16.42
CA ILE A 113 -10.05 -10.36 -16.48
C ILE A 113 -8.85 -10.82 -15.66
N GLN A 114 -9.07 -11.23 -14.43
CA GLN A 114 -8.04 -11.68 -13.50
C GLN A 114 -7.34 -12.95 -13.99
N GLN A 115 -8.06 -13.88 -14.59
CA GLN A 115 -7.49 -15.09 -15.18
C GLN A 115 -6.52 -14.81 -16.35
N ARG A 116 -6.73 -13.72 -17.13
CA ARG A 116 -5.77 -13.30 -18.17
C ARG A 116 -4.39 -12.92 -17.61
N TYR A 117 -4.35 -12.57 -16.33
CA TYR A 117 -3.13 -12.28 -15.59
C TYR A 117 -2.69 -13.44 -14.67
N GLU A 118 -3.20 -14.66 -14.97
CA GLU A 118 -2.85 -15.90 -14.26
C GLU A 118 -3.20 -15.89 -12.74
N LEU A 119 -4.14 -15.00 -12.33
CA LEU A 119 -4.58 -14.99 -10.95
C LEU A 119 -5.49 -16.18 -10.65
N VAL A 120 -5.18 -16.88 -9.56
CA VAL A 120 -6.03 -17.94 -9.03
C VAL A 120 -7.12 -17.30 -8.17
N ASN A 121 -8.23 -16.99 -8.80
CA ASN A 121 -9.44 -16.47 -8.15
C ASN A 121 -10.65 -17.20 -8.73
N SER A 122 -11.57 -17.61 -7.86
CA SER A 122 -12.75 -18.35 -8.28
C SER A 122 -13.97 -17.98 -7.47
N TRP A 123 -15.15 -18.22 -8.05
CA TRP A 123 -16.40 -18.21 -7.31
C TRP A 123 -16.52 -19.50 -6.49
N ILE A 124 -16.91 -19.35 -5.22
CA ILE A 124 -17.24 -20.44 -4.30
C ILE A 124 -18.68 -20.29 -3.80
N ASP A 125 -19.34 -21.38 -3.47
CA ASP A 125 -20.70 -21.37 -2.95
C ASP A 125 -20.78 -20.93 -1.47
N ALA A 126 -22.00 -20.78 -0.96
CA ALA A 126 -22.24 -20.33 0.40
C ALA A 126 -21.66 -21.28 1.46
N ALA A 127 -21.66 -22.59 1.20
CA ALA A 127 -21.11 -23.58 2.13
C ALA A 127 -19.59 -23.44 2.24
N ALA A 128 -18.90 -23.26 1.10
CA ALA A 128 -17.45 -23.04 1.08
C ALA A 128 -17.07 -21.68 1.73
N VAL A 129 -17.92 -20.66 1.59
CA VAL A 129 -17.70 -19.39 2.33
C VAL A 129 -17.82 -19.59 3.84
N ASP A 130 -18.80 -20.36 4.33
CA ASP A 130 -18.94 -20.65 5.78
C ASP A 130 -17.76 -21.48 6.32
N GLU A 131 -17.20 -22.40 5.53
CA GLU A 131 -15.98 -23.13 5.90
C GLU A 131 -14.77 -22.20 6.08
N LEU A 132 -14.66 -21.15 5.24
CA LEU A 132 -13.57 -20.16 5.32
C LEU A 132 -13.80 -19.14 6.45
N ILE A 133 -15.06 -18.80 6.72
CA ILE A 133 -15.49 -17.77 7.67
C ILE A 133 -16.55 -18.36 8.61
N PRO A 134 -16.17 -19.25 9.54
CA PRO A 134 -17.11 -20.00 10.37
C PRO A 134 -18.06 -19.12 11.17
N GLY A 135 -19.36 -19.34 10.95
CA GLY A 135 -20.43 -18.56 11.58
C GLY A 135 -20.74 -17.25 10.90
N ILE A 136 -20.40 -17.12 9.61
CA ILE A 136 -20.90 -16.03 8.76
C ILE A 136 -22.44 -16.11 8.68
N SER A 137 -23.12 -14.96 8.61
CA SER A 137 -24.58 -14.94 8.51
C SER A 137 -25.05 -15.67 7.24
N PRO A 138 -25.84 -16.73 7.33
CA PRO A 138 -26.26 -17.50 6.18
C PRO A 138 -27.42 -16.84 5.41
N GLU A 139 -28.15 -15.93 6.04
CA GLU A 139 -29.35 -15.31 5.44
C GLU A 139 -28.97 -14.44 4.26
N GLY A 140 -29.40 -14.86 3.06
CA GLY A 140 -29.10 -14.17 1.81
C GLY A 140 -27.69 -14.39 1.25
N LEU A 141 -26.87 -15.20 1.90
CA LEU A 141 -25.52 -15.53 1.42
C LEU A 141 -25.60 -16.35 0.13
N ARG A 142 -25.08 -15.80 -0.97
CA ARG A 142 -25.12 -16.43 -2.32
C ARG A 142 -23.83 -17.21 -2.63
N GLY A 143 -22.75 -16.91 -1.94
CA GLY A 143 -21.38 -17.38 -2.18
C GLY A 143 -20.39 -16.25 -2.08
N GLY A 144 -19.30 -16.34 -2.83
CA GLY A 144 -18.27 -15.29 -2.86
C GLY A 144 -17.15 -15.59 -3.83
N THR A 145 -16.24 -14.63 -4.02
CA THR A 145 -14.96 -14.92 -4.68
C THR A 145 -13.89 -15.21 -3.63
N TYR A 146 -13.01 -16.17 -3.94
CA TYR A 146 -11.91 -16.55 -3.10
C TYR A 146 -10.62 -16.68 -3.90
N SER A 147 -9.60 -15.96 -3.45
CA SER A 147 -8.24 -15.99 -4.00
C SER A 147 -7.27 -16.56 -2.96
N PRO A 148 -6.93 -17.85 -3.05
CA PRO A 148 -6.15 -18.57 -2.02
C PRO A 148 -4.69 -18.12 -1.94
N HIS A 149 -4.15 -17.50 -2.97
CA HIS A 149 -2.76 -17.07 -3.05
C HIS A 149 -2.50 -15.68 -2.45
N ASP A 150 -3.55 -14.94 -2.16
CA ASP A 150 -3.50 -13.69 -1.42
C ASP A 150 -3.28 -13.95 0.09
N GLY A 151 -3.02 -12.93 0.88
CA GLY A 151 -2.81 -13.10 2.31
C GLY A 151 -2.53 -11.81 3.05
N GLN A 152 -1.84 -11.94 4.17
CA GLN A 152 -1.46 -10.82 5.03
C GLN A 152 0.05 -10.84 5.29
N VAL A 153 0.64 -9.66 5.44
CA VAL A 153 2.04 -9.46 5.84
C VAL A 153 2.06 -8.48 7.00
N SER A 154 3.00 -8.62 7.90
CA SER A 154 3.15 -7.65 8.98
C SER A 154 3.61 -6.28 8.44
N PRO A 155 2.78 -5.22 8.53
CA PRO A 155 3.20 -3.89 8.09
C PRO A 155 4.28 -3.29 8.98
N LEU A 156 4.55 -3.87 10.14
CA LEU A 156 5.58 -3.44 11.05
C LEU A 156 6.92 -4.15 10.79
N LEU A 157 6.90 -5.43 10.40
CA LEU A 157 8.11 -6.21 10.14
C LEU A 157 8.67 -5.98 8.74
N LEU A 158 7.82 -6.00 7.72
CA LEU A 158 8.25 -5.96 6.31
C LEU A 158 9.21 -4.80 6.01
N PRO A 159 8.93 -3.53 6.35
CA PRO A 159 9.84 -2.43 6.03
C PRO A 159 11.16 -2.51 6.79
N VAL A 160 11.15 -3.04 8.01
CA VAL A 160 12.36 -3.22 8.82
C VAL A 160 13.28 -4.29 8.23
N VAL A 161 12.68 -5.43 7.87
CA VAL A 161 13.42 -6.54 7.26
C VAL A 161 13.99 -6.13 5.90
N LEU A 162 13.17 -5.53 5.03
CA LEU A 162 13.64 -5.02 3.73
C LEU A 162 14.76 -3.98 3.88
N MET A 163 14.64 -3.05 4.83
CA MET A 163 15.69 -2.03 5.04
C MET A 163 16.99 -2.66 5.54
N ARG A 164 16.93 -3.70 6.38
CA ARG A 164 18.10 -4.45 6.81
C ARG A 164 18.82 -5.11 5.62
N HIS A 165 18.06 -5.72 4.70
CA HIS A 165 18.63 -6.28 3.48
C HIS A 165 19.18 -5.20 2.56
N ALA A 166 18.51 -4.06 2.40
CA ALA A 166 19.04 -2.93 1.64
C ALA A 166 20.37 -2.41 2.24
N ALA A 167 20.44 -2.32 3.57
CA ALA A 167 21.67 -1.91 4.27
C ALA A 167 22.81 -2.91 4.09
N ALA A 168 22.52 -4.21 4.07
CA ALA A 168 23.53 -5.24 3.77
C ALA A 168 24.08 -5.14 2.33
N LEU A 169 23.32 -4.53 1.42
CA LEU A 169 23.73 -4.19 0.06
C LEU A 169 24.39 -2.80 -0.06
N GLY A 170 24.57 -2.08 1.07
CA GLY A 170 25.24 -0.79 1.10
C GLY A 170 24.30 0.44 1.08
N ALA A 171 22.98 0.27 1.17
CA ALA A 171 22.09 1.40 1.32
C ALA A 171 22.22 2.02 2.72
N GLU A 172 22.26 3.35 2.77
CA GLU A 172 22.31 4.12 4.02
C GLU A 172 20.91 4.63 4.39
N LEU A 173 20.58 4.64 5.69
CA LEU A 173 19.34 5.18 6.22
C LEU A 173 19.64 6.36 7.15
N ARG A 174 18.99 7.49 6.91
CA ARG A 174 18.93 8.64 7.82
C ARG A 174 17.50 8.85 8.25
N VAL A 175 17.27 8.82 9.54
CA VAL A 175 15.96 9.04 10.17
C VAL A 175 15.97 10.33 10.98
N LYS A 176 14.77 10.85 11.29
CA LYS A 176 14.59 12.17 11.94
C LYS A 176 15.27 13.27 11.15
N GLU A 177 15.26 13.16 9.82
CA GLU A 177 15.89 14.10 8.91
C GLU A 177 14.89 14.52 7.84
N GLN A 178 14.55 15.81 7.83
CA GLN A 178 13.52 16.37 6.97
C GLN A 178 14.12 17.04 5.74
N VAL A 179 13.63 16.67 4.56
CA VAL A 179 13.98 17.36 3.32
C VAL A 179 13.33 18.74 3.31
N MET A 180 14.16 19.78 3.07
CA MET A 180 13.78 21.18 3.09
C MET A 180 13.80 21.82 1.70
N GLY A 181 14.31 21.12 0.69
CA GLY A 181 14.35 21.58 -0.69
C GLY A 181 15.22 20.72 -1.58
N TYR A 182 15.12 20.93 -2.88
CA TYR A 182 15.83 20.17 -3.89
C TYR A 182 16.83 21.07 -4.63
N LEU A 183 17.95 20.50 -5.05
CA LEU A 183 18.97 21.17 -5.85
C LEU A 183 18.71 20.80 -7.30
N ILE A 184 18.25 21.78 -8.09
CA ILE A 184 17.92 21.60 -9.52
C ILE A 184 18.76 22.60 -10.30
N GLU A 185 19.53 22.12 -11.27
CA GLU A 185 20.36 22.92 -12.17
C GLU A 185 20.12 22.49 -13.61
N GLY A 186 19.80 23.46 -14.47
CA GLY A 186 19.53 23.19 -15.88
C GLY A 186 18.39 22.18 -16.13
N GLY A 187 17.36 22.16 -15.25
CA GLY A 187 16.25 21.21 -15.33
C GLY A 187 16.59 19.79 -14.86
N ALA A 188 17.77 19.57 -14.27
CA ALA A 188 18.19 18.28 -13.76
C ALA A 188 18.40 18.33 -12.24
N ILE A 189 17.97 17.28 -11.56
CA ILE A 189 18.22 17.13 -10.12
C ILE A 189 19.71 16.88 -9.86
N LYS A 190 20.27 17.52 -8.85
CA LYS A 190 21.66 17.37 -8.41
C LYS A 190 21.76 16.87 -6.98
N GLY A 191 20.65 16.86 -6.26
CA GLY A 191 20.58 16.46 -4.87
C GLY A 191 19.45 17.16 -4.12
N LEU A 192 19.60 17.24 -2.82
CA LEU A 192 18.63 17.89 -1.95
C LEU A 192 19.29 18.44 -0.67
N ARG A 193 18.57 19.33 -0.02
CA ARG A 193 18.94 19.91 1.29
C ARG A 193 17.94 19.45 2.33
N THR A 194 18.46 19.03 3.47
CA THR A 194 17.70 18.67 4.66
C THR A 194 17.92 19.71 5.78
N ASP A 195 17.28 19.53 6.91
CA ASP A 195 17.53 20.26 8.16
C ASP A 195 18.90 19.92 8.81
N GLN A 196 19.58 18.86 8.33
CA GLN A 196 20.86 18.39 8.87
C GLN A 196 22.03 18.47 7.88
N GLY A 197 21.79 18.82 6.62
CA GLY A 197 22.85 18.93 5.63
C GLY A 197 22.42 18.91 4.18
N VAL A 198 23.40 18.74 3.31
CA VAL A 198 23.19 18.67 1.86
C VAL A 198 23.70 17.32 1.36
N TYR A 199 22.93 16.71 0.48
CA TYR A 199 23.25 15.44 -0.16
C TYR A 199 23.16 15.59 -1.69
N TYR A 200 24.13 15.01 -2.38
CA TYR A 200 24.22 15.07 -3.84
C TYR A 200 23.89 13.71 -4.44
N ALA A 201 23.03 13.71 -5.43
CA ALA A 201 22.73 12.55 -6.26
C ALA A 201 22.11 13.00 -7.59
N PRO A 202 22.43 12.34 -8.71
CA PRO A 202 21.79 12.64 -10.00
C PRO A 202 20.37 12.07 -10.10
N ARG A 203 19.93 11.28 -9.13
CA ARG A 203 18.62 10.62 -9.12
C ARG A 203 17.97 10.76 -7.76
N VAL A 204 16.68 11.16 -7.75
CA VAL A 204 15.86 11.25 -6.53
C VAL A 204 14.54 10.54 -6.79
N VAL A 205 14.19 9.64 -5.87
CA VAL A 205 12.89 8.96 -5.83
C VAL A 205 12.04 9.59 -4.74
N LEU A 206 10.86 10.09 -5.12
CA LEU A 206 9.90 10.67 -4.18
C LEU A 206 8.87 9.60 -3.78
N ALA A 207 8.93 9.13 -2.51
CA ALA A 207 8.04 8.12 -1.94
C ALA A 207 7.40 8.62 -0.63
N THR A 208 6.96 9.88 -0.63
CA THR A 208 6.58 10.65 0.58
C THR A 208 5.14 10.48 1.02
N GLY A 209 4.38 9.58 0.39
CA GLY A 209 3.01 9.24 0.79
C GLY A 209 2.08 10.45 0.83
N ALA A 210 1.49 10.73 1.99
CA ALA A 210 0.56 11.84 2.18
C ALA A 210 1.15 13.24 2.00
N ASP A 211 2.49 13.37 2.08
CA ASP A 211 3.20 14.65 1.95
C ASP A 211 3.66 14.92 0.49
N ALA A 212 3.19 14.14 -0.48
CA ALA A 212 3.65 14.25 -1.87
C ALA A 212 3.39 15.64 -2.48
N ALA A 213 2.25 16.25 -2.20
CA ALA A 213 1.91 17.57 -2.68
C ALA A 213 2.86 18.66 -2.12
N ASP A 214 3.22 18.57 -0.83
CA ASP A 214 4.17 19.50 -0.19
C ASP A 214 5.55 19.42 -0.84
N HIS A 215 6.01 18.21 -1.13
CA HIS A 215 7.26 18.00 -1.86
C HIS A 215 7.17 18.47 -3.32
N GLY A 216 6.00 18.36 -3.94
CA GLY A 216 5.73 18.96 -5.25
C GLY A 216 5.97 20.47 -5.25
N GLN A 217 5.48 21.18 -4.23
CA GLN A 217 5.73 22.63 -4.07
C GLN A 217 7.22 22.94 -3.94
N LEU A 218 7.98 22.15 -3.18
CA LEU A 218 9.43 22.30 -3.06
C LEU A 218 10.19 22.05 -4.38
N LEU A 219 9.61 21.25 -5.28
CA LEU A 219 10.15 20.93 -6.60
C LEU A 219 9.68 21.90 -7.71
N GLY A 220 8.69 22.75 -7.42
CA GLY A 220 8.05 23.62 -8.40
C GLY A 220 7.14 22.89 -9.39
N ILE A 221 6.59 21.72 -9.00
CA ILE A 221 5.62 20.93 -9.77
C ILE A 221 4.37 20.68 -8.94
N GLU A 222 3.22 20.55 -9.59
CA GLU A 222 1.96 20.24 -8.93
C GLU A 222 1.73 18.73 -8.92
N ILE A 223 1.89 18.08 -7.75
CA ILE A 223 1.60 16.66 -7.58
C ILE A 223 0.16 16.53 -7.05
N PRO A 224 -0.78 15.97 -7.82
CA PRO A 224 -2.19 15.94 -7.47
C PRO A 224 -2.51 14.82 -6.48
N VAL A 225 -1.91 14.89 -5.28
CA VAL A 225 -2.13 13.94 -4.20
C VAL A 225 -2.74 14.65 -3.02
N VAL A 226 -3.93 14.18 -2.60
CA VAL A 226 -4.67 14.74 -1.45
C VAL A 226 -4.84 13.63 -0.42
N PRO A 227 -4.43 13.85 0.84
CA PRO A 227 -4.65 12.86 1.90
C PRO A 227 -6.14 12.74 2.24
N ASP A 228 -6.61 11.51 2.40
CA ASP A 228 -7.90 11.15 2.98
C ASP A 228 -7.68 10.19 4.13
N SER A 229 -8.43 10.32 5.23
CA SER A 229 -8.13 9.54 6.43
C SER A 229 -9.16 8.46 6.71
N HIS A 230 -8.65 7.24 6.98
CA HIS A 230 -9.45 6.06 7.31
C HIS A 230 -9.11 5.52 8.69
N GLU A 231 -10.09 4.92 9.35
CA GLU A 231 -9.92 4.36 10.68
C GLU A 231 -9.82 2.84 10.65
N ALA A 232 -8.98 2.33 11.53
CA ALA A 232 -8.76 0.92 11.75
C ALA A 232 -8.74 0.59 13.24
N GLY A 233 -8.86 -0.68 13.57
CA GLY A 233 -8.77 -1.15 14.93
C GLY A 233 -8.27 -2.58 15.04
N ILE A 234 -7.95 -2.99 16.27
CA ILE A 234 -7.47 -4.32 16.58
C ILE A 234 -8.08 -4.84 17.89
N THR A 235 -8.40 -6.13 17.92
CA THR A 235 -8.95 -6.80 19.08
C THR A 235 -7.88 -7.34 20.03
N ALA A 236 -8.29 -7.85 21.19
CA ALA A 236 -7.53 -8.83 21.94
C ALA A 236 -7.37 -10.11 21.11
N PRO A 237 -6.29 -10.90 21.35
CA PRO A 237 -6.10 -12.16 20.66
C PRO A 237 -7.16 -13.18 21.07
N VAL A 238 -7.61 -13.96 20.09
CA VAL A 238 -8.50 -15.13 20.29
C VAL A 238 -7.98 -16.28 19.45
N GLN A 239 -8.50 -17.48 19.70
CA GLN A 239 -8.16 -18.64 18.88
C GLN A 239 -8.44 -18.36 17.40
N HIS A 240 -7.55 -18.83 16.52
CA HIS A 240 -7.74 -18.69 15.08
C HIS A 240 -8.98 -19.44 14.60
N PHE A 241 -9.81 -18.78 13.81
CA PHE A 241 -11.01 -19.36 13.22
C PHE A 241 -11.40 -18.77 11.88
N ILE A 242 -10.79 -17.63 11.46
CA ILE A 242 -10.99 -17.03 10.15
C ILE A 242 -9.70 -17.21 9.35
N LYS A 243 -9.84 -17.84 8.18
CA LYS A 243 -8.71 -18.13 7.32
C LYS A 243 -8.33 -16.94 6.43
N PRO A 244 -9.26 -16.36 5.61
CA PRO A 244 -8.93 -15.26 4.68
C PRO A 244 -9.00 -13.89 5.35
N LEU A 245 -8.49 -12.88 4.66
CA LEU A 245 -8.97 -11.53 4.85
C LEU A 245 -10.33 -11.39 4.18
N VAL A 246 -11.31 -10.90 4.92
CA VAL A 246 -12.72 -10.80 4.50
C VAL A 246 -13.03 -9.37 4.10
N VAL A 247 -13.64 -9.16 2.93
CA VAL A 247 -14.06 -7.85 2.44
C VAL A 247 -15.57 -7.88 2.15
N ASP A 248 -16.37 -7.22 2.97
CA ASP A 248 -17.80 -7.07 2.74
C ASP A 248 -18.08 -5.76 1.98
N MET A 249 -18.45 -5.91 0.70
CA MET A 249 -18.73 -4.80 -0.22
C MET A 249 -20.14 -4.22 -0.07
N ARG A 250 -20.99 -4.79 0.78
CA ARG A 250 -22.33 -4.24 0.99
C ARG A 250 -22.23 -2.84 1.61
N PRO A 251 -23.04 -1.88 1.15
CA PRO A 251 -23.16 -0.61 1.87
C PRO A 251 -23.73 -0.86 3.28
N GLY A 252 -23.22 -0.13 4.27
CA GLY A 252 -23.71 -0.24 5.63
C GLY A 252 -25.13 0.29 5.76
N PRO A 253 -25.97 -0.30 6.64
CA PRO A 253 -27.30 0.19 6.92
C PRO A 253 -27.31 1.59 7.54
N GLU A 254 -26.22 2.00 8.15
CA GLU A 254 -25.98 3.33 8.69
C GLU A 254 -25.78 4.40 7.60
N GLY A 255 -25.57 3.99 6.34
CA GLY A 255 -25.34 4.89 5.20
C GLY A 255 -23.98 5.59 5.16
N LYS A 256 -23.12 5.37 6.15
CA LYS A 256 -21.83 6.08 6.32
C LYS A 256 -20.62 5.34 5.73
N THR A 257 -20.76 4.04 5.47
CA THR A 257 -19.66 3.21 4.95
C THR A 257 -19.98 2.65 3.57
N ALA A 258 -18.95 2.51 2.71
CA ALA A 258 -19.04 1.84 1.42
C ALA A 258 -18.82 0.33 1.57
N ASN A 259 -17.77 -0.05 2.30
CA ASN A 259 -17.41 -1.43 2.62
C ASN A 259 -16.72 -1.49 3.98
N PHE A 260 -16.48 -2.71 4.46
CA PHE A 260 -15.53 -2.94 5.54
C PHE A 260 -14.76 -4.23 5.29
N TYR A 261 -13.61 -4.36 5.94
CA TYR A 261 -12.76 -5.52 5.80
C TYR A 261 -12.04 -5.83 7.10
N PHE A 262 -11.75 -7.10 7.31
CA PHE A 262 -11.04 -7.57 8.49
C PHE A 262 -10.34 -8.89 8.21
N GLY A 263 -9.30 -9.18 9.00
CA GLY A 263 -8.59 -10.44 8.97
C GLY A 263 -8.04 -10.77 10.35
N GLN A 264 -7.66 -12.01 10.55
CA GLN A 264 -7.06 -12.46 11.80
C GLN A 264 -5.54 -12.62 11.57
N ASN A 265 -4.71 -11.88 12.33
CA ASN A 265 -3.26 -11.93 12.22
C ASN A 265 -2.65 -13.20 12.87
N SER A 266 -1.32 -13.33 12.80
CA SER A 266 -0.59 -14.49 13.38
C SER A 266 -0.77 -14.63 14.89
N GLU A 267 -0.98 -13.52 15.60
CA GLU A 267 -1.19 -13.50 17.07
C GLU A 267 -2.64 -13.80 17.48
N GLY A 268 -3.54 -14.05 16.52
CA GLY A 268 -4.95 -14.33 16.78
C GLY A 268 -5.81 -13.08 16.95
N GLN A 269 -5.28 -11.88 16.74
CA GLN A 269 -6.03 -10.63 16.82
C GLN A 269 -6.77 -10.38 15.51
N LEU A 270 -8.01 -9.89 15.58
CA LEU A 270 -8.69 -9.38 14.41
C LEU A 270 -8.31 -7.91 14.20
N ILE A 271 -7.81 -7.61 13.00
CA ILE A 271 -7.54 -6.25 12.54
C ILE A 271 -8.62 -5.90 11.54
N PHE A 272 -9.19 -4.73 11.67
CA PHE A 272 -10.38 -4.32 10.92
C PHE A 272 -10.32 -2.83 10.52
N CYS A 273 -10.98 -2.51 9.40
CA CYS A 273 -11.08 -1.17 8.85
C CYS A 273 -12.38 -1.05 8.05
N TYR A 274 -12.87 0.15 7.84
CA TYR A 274 -13.90 0.41 6.84
C TYR A 274 -13.52 1.55 5.91
N THR A 275 -14.16 1.57 4.74
CA THR A 275 -14.08 2.70 3.81
C THR A 275 -15.27 3.61 4.07
N PRO A 276 -15.06 4.85 4.54
CA PRO A 276 -16.14 5.80 4.71
C PRO A 276 -16.70 6.24 3.35
N LYS A 277 -17.98 6.62 3.28
CA LYS A 277 -18.55 7.27 2.10
C LYS A 277 -18.19 8.76 2.03
N GLU A 278 -18.10 9.39 3.19
CA GLU A 278 -17.65 10.76 3.32
C GLU A 278 -16.14 10.83 3.41
N LEU A 279 -15.52 11.69 2.62
CA LEU A 279 -14.09 11.89 2.62
C LEU A 279 -13.66 12.76 3.82
N PHE A 280 -12.60 12.32 4.50
CA PHE A 280 -11.97 13.07 5.59
C PHE A 280 -10.65 13.66 5.10
N VAL A 281 -10.77 14.64 4.22
CA VAL A 281 -9.62 15.28 3.55
C VAL A 281 -8.72 15.99 4.53
N GLY A 282 -7.41 15.78 4.41
CA GLY A 282 -6.39 16.43 5.22
C GLY A 282 -5.57 15.45 6.07
N HIS A 283 -4.76 16.01 6.97
CA HIS A 283 -3.79 15.28 7.79
C HIS A 283 -4.31 14.89 9.18
N ASN A 284 -5.61 15.09 9.47
CA ASN A 284 -6.17 14.74 10.76
C ASN A 284 -6.12 13.21 10.99
N ARG A 285 -5.63 12.81 12.16
CA ARG A 285 -5.49 11.40 12.60
C ARG A 285 -6.22 11.12 13.91
N GLU A 286 -7.11 12.00 14.31
CA GLU A 286 -7.93 11.80 15.49
C GLU A 286 -9.06 10.82 15.19
N SER A 287 -9.21 9.80 16.03
CA SER A 287 -10.28 8.81 15.90
C SER A 287 -11.63 9.41 16.27
N LEU A 288 -12.66 9.01 15.53
CA LEU A 288 -14.04 9.44 15.78
C LEU A 288 -14.73 8.48 16.76
N SER A 289 -15.57 9.01 17.61
CA SER A 289 -16.38 8.21 18.54
C SER A 289 -17.38 7.29 17.85
N GLU A 290 -17.78 7.61 16.62
CA GLU A 290 -18.72 6.83 15.81
C GLU A 290 -18.09 5.59 15.17
N PHE A 291 -16.75 5.53 15.04
CA PHE A 291 -16.06 4.46 14.30
C PHE A 291 -16.39 3.08 14.86
N LEU A 292 -16.18 2.86 16.15
CA LEU A 292 -16.40 1.55 16.76
C LEU A 292 -17.86 1.08 16.73
N PRO A 293 -18.85 1.90 17.09
CA PRO A 293 -20.26 1.48 16.98
C PRO A 293 -20.66 1.07 15.57
N VAL A 294 -20.28 1.85 14.55
CA VAL A 294 -20.59 1.56 13.15
C VAL A 294 -19.94 0.27 12.71
N LEU A 295 -18.64 0.13 12.94
CA LEU A 295 -17.90 -1.05 12.50
C LEU A 295 -18.32 -2.32 13.25
N ALA A 296 -18.49 -2.24 14.58
CA ALA A 296 -18.97 -3.36 15.39
C ALA A 296 -20.34 -3.86 14.91
N GLY A 297 -21.25 -2.96 14.59
CA GLY A 297 -22.56 -3.31 14.00
C GLY A 297 -22.39 -4.10 12.71
N ARG A 298 -21.51 -3.66 11.80
CA ARG A 298 -21.22 -4.35 10.54
C ARG A 298 -20.59 -5.72 10.74
N MET A 299 -19.56 -5.81 11.58
CA MET A 299 -18.87 -7.06 11.89
C MET A 299 -19.82 -8.10 12.51
N ILE A 300 -20.65 -7.68 13.47
CA ILE A 300 -21.61 -8.57 14.15
C ILE A 300 -22.74 -8.97 13.21
N SER A 301 -23.19 -8.08 12.34
CA SER A 301 -24.17 -8.41 11.29
C SER A 301 -23.63 -9.47 10.31
N LEU A 302 -22.35 -9.39 9.94
CA LEU A 302 -21.74 -10.35 9.03
C LEU A 302 -21.40 -11.67 9.73
N VAL A 303 -20.78 -11.59 10.92
CA VAL A 303 -20.32 -12.75 11.70
C VAL A 303 -20.75 -12.59 13.16
N PRO A 304 -21.97 -13.05 13.55
CA PRO A 304 -22.57 -12.77 14.85
C PRO A 304 -21.73 -13.18 16.08
N ARG A 305 -20.89 -14.20 15.97
CA ARG A 305 -19.99 -14.63 17.05
C ARG A 305 -18.93 -13.58 17.46
N LEU A 306 -18.66 -12.59 16.60
CA LEU A 306 -17.69 -11.51 16.89
C LEU A 306 -18.16 -10.53 17.99
N ARG A 307 -19.45 -10.62 18.42
CA ARG A 307 -20.02 -9.72 19.46
C ARG A 307 -19.30 -9.73 20.80
N HIS A 308 -18.51 -10.77 21.07
CA HIS A 308 -17.81 -10.93 22.35
C HIS A 308 -16.34 -10.50 22.30
N LEU A 309 -15.87 -9.98 21.15
CA LEU A 309 -14.49 -9.53 21.00
C LEU A 309 -14.25 -8.23 21.78
N LEU A 310 -13.08 -8.15 22.39
CA LEU A 310 -12.62 -6.95 23.09
C LEU A 310 -11.69 -6.14 22.17
N VAL A 311 -12.08 -4.92 21.84
CA VAL A 311 -11.22 -4.01 21.09
C VAL A 311 -10.15 -3.45 22.01
N ARG A 312 -8.89 -3.54 21.58
CA ARG A 312 -7.71 -3.09 22.33
C ARG A 312 -7.27 -1.70 21.91
N ARG A 313 -7.41 -1.37 20.64
CA ARG A 313 -6.91 -0.12 20.07
C ARG A 313 -7.66 0.22 18.80
N VAL A 314 -7.84 1.52 18.57
CA VAL A 314 -8.22 2.13 17.30
C VAL A 314 -7.16 3.16 16.88
N TRP A 315 -7.05 3.42 15.60
CA TRP A 315 -6.16 4.44 15.04
C TRP A 315 -6.66 4.91 13.69
N ARG A 316 -6.13 6.03 13.21
CA ARG A 316 -6.41 6.58 11.90
C ARG A 316 -5.14 6.67 11.06
N GLY A 317 -5.21 6.30 9.80
CA GLY A 317 -4.16 6.42 8.80
C GLY A 317 -4.59 7.27 7.62
N LEU A 318 -3.64 7.77 6.84
CA LEU A 318 -3.91 8.58 5.66
C LEU A 318 -3.76 7.75 4.39
N TYR A 319 -4.70 7.92 3.48
CA TYR A 319 -4.64 7.43 2.11
C TYR A 319 -4.23 8.57 1.20
N PRO A 320 -3.05 8.53 0.58
CA PRO A 320 -2.64 9.54 -0.40
C PRO A 320 -3.40 9.33 -1.71
N MET A 321 -4.50 10.06 -1.88
CA MET A 321 -5.42 9.89 -3.00
C MET A 321 -4.99 10.73 -4.20
N THR A 322 -4.99 10.12 -5.38
CA THR A 322 -4.98 10.83 -6.67
C THR A 322 -6.42 11.06 -7.14
N PRO A 323 -6.68 12.01 -8.05
CA PRO A 323 -8.04 12.29 -8.53
C PRO A 323 -8.73 11.08 -9.19
N ASP A 324 -7.96 10.26 -9.92
CA ASP A 324 -8.42 9.08 -10.63
C ASP A 324 -8.29 7.77 -9.82
N GLY A 325 -7.74 7.81 -8.61
CA GLY A 325 -7.52 6.63 -7.77
C GLY A 325 -6.45 5.65 -8.29
N VAL A 326 -5.59 6.09 -9.20
CA VAL A 326 -4.47 5.31 -9.76
C VAL A 326 -3.14 5.89 -9.25
N PRO A 327 -2.17 5.07 -8.82
CA PRO A 327 -0.85 5.54 -8.39
C PRO A 327 -0.11 6.34 -9.47
N ILE A 328 0.84 7.17 -9.03
CA ILE A 328 1.81 7.82 -9.91
C ILE A 328 3.16 7.14 -9.71
N VAL A 329 3.64 6.43 -10.74
CA VAL A 329 4.94 5.74 -10.74
C VAL A 329 5.60 6.01 -12.09
N SER A 330 6.38 7.08 -12.17
CA SER A 330 7.05 7.47 -13.42
C SER A 330 8.19 8.46 -13.19
N ASN A 331 9.08 8.58 -14.17
CA ASN A 331 9.99 9.71 -14.28
C ASN A 331 9.21 10.99 -14.60
N VAL A 332 9.72 12.14 -14.17
CA VAL A 332 9.13 13.46 -14.41
C VAL A 332 9.85 14.13 -15.56
N ALA A 333 9.13 14.44 -16.64
CA ALA A 333 9.74 15.06 -17.83
C ALA A 333 10.34 16.44 -17.56
N GLN A 334 9.72 17.24 -16.68
CA GLN A 334 10.16 18.60 -16.35
C GLN A 334 11.41 18.64 -15.46
N VAL A 335 11.73 17.55 -14.73
CA VAL A 335 12.88 17.48 -13.82
C VAL A 335 13.63 16.17 -14.06
N SER A 336 14.67 16.24 -14.88
CA SER A 336 15.51 15.07 -15.19
C SER A 336 16.13 14.49 -13.91
N GLY A 337 16.08 13.17 -13.75
CA GLY A 337 16.56 12.46 -12.57
C GLY A 337 15.57 12.40 -11.41
N LEU A 338 14.35 12.96 -11.55
CA LEU A 338 13.27 12.79 -10.58
C LEU A 338 12.33 11.65 -10.99
N THR A 339 12.10 10.72 -10.07
CA THR A 339 11.11 9.64 -10.20
C THR A 339 10.07 9.77 -9.10
N LEU A 340 8.80 9.76 -9.44
CA LEU A 340 7.69 9.74 -8.49
C LEU A 340 7.22 8.30 -8.23
N ALA A 341 6.92 8.00 -6.97
CA ALA A 341 6.27 6.77 -6.50
C ALA A 341 5.29 7.16 -5.39
N VAL A 342 4.20 7.84 -5.75
CA VAL A 342 3.26 8.52 -4.85
C VAL A 342 1.80 8.23 -5.21
N GLY A 343 0.87 8.68 -4.40
CA GLY A 343 -0.56 8.56 -4.72
C GLY A 343 -1.10 7.14 -4.69
N MET A 344 -0.69 6.32 -3.73
CA MET A 344 -1.02 4.89 -3.69
C MET A 344 -2.47 4.58 -3.29
N CYS A 345 -3.30 5.56 -3.01
CA CYS A 345 -4.76 5.46 -2.80
C CYS A 345 -5.17 4.38 -1.77
N GLY A 346 -4.45 4.29 -0.64
CA GLY A 346 -4.70 3.27 0.40
C GLY A 346 -4.13 1.89 0.10
N GLN A 347 -3.56 1.65 -1.08
CA GLN A 347 -3.05 0.36 -1.52
C GLN A 347 -1.51 0.27 -1.46
N GLY A 348 -0.83 1.29 -0.92
CA GLY A 348 0.62 1.40 -0.93
C GLY A 348 1.35 0.23 -0.26
N PHE A 349 0.73 -0.46 0.67
CA PHE A 349 1.32 -1.62 1.29
C PHE A 349 1.34 -2.83 0.35
N MET A 350 0.23 -3.15 -0.30
CA MET A 350 0.14 -4.28 -1.22
C MET A 350 0.82 -4.04 -2.57
N LEU A 351 0.97 -2.78 -2.98
CA LEU A 351 1.68 -2.39 -4.20
C LEU A 351 3.20 -2.28 -4.00
N GLY A 352 3.64 -2.05 -2.75
CA GLY A 352 4.95 -1.46 -2.43
C GLY A 352 6.16 -2.17 -3.00
N ILE A 353 6.22 -3.50 -2.94
CA ILE A 353 7.35 -4.26 -3.50
C ILE A 353 7.35 -4.20 -5.03
N GLY A 354 6.19 -4.41 -5.67
CA GLY A 354 6.09 -4.30 -7.12
C GLY A 354 6.41 -2.89 -7.63
N VAL A 355 5.99 -1.86 -6.92
CA VAL A 355 6.38 -0.46 -7.20
C VAL A 355 7.87 -0.25 -7.00
N GLY A 356 8.48 -0.86 -5.97
CA GLY A 356 9.92 -0.79 -5.76
C GLY A 356 10.72 -1.36 -6.93
N GLN A 357 10.28 -2.49 -7.50
CA GLN A 357 10.86 -3.08 -8.70
C GLN A 357 10.70 -2.17 -9.93
N GLU A 358 9.50 -1.60 -10.12
CA GLU A 358 9.20 -0.66 -11.20
C GLU A 358 10.08 0.59 -11.11
N VAL A 359 10.21 1.18 -9.92
CA VAL A 359 11.09 2.33 -9.64
C VAL A 359 12.55 1.99 -9.97
N ALA A 360 13.03 0.81 -9.59
CA ALA A 360 14.41 0.42 -9.89
C ALA A 360 14.68 0.36 -11.39
N SER A 361 13.74 -0.15 -12.19
CA SER A 361 13.84 -0.15 -13.66
C SER A 361 13.80 1.27 -14.24
N LEU A 362 12.86 2.09 -13.79
CA LEU A 362 12.75 3.48 -14.25
C LEU A 362 14.01 4.31 -13.95
N VAL A 363 14.63 4.10 -12.80
CA VAL A 363 15.81 4.85 -12.34
C VAL A 363 17.09 4.37 -13.03
N VAL A 364 17.26 3.06 -13.22
CA VAL A 364 18.48 2.47 -13.76
C VAL A 364 18.44 2.33 -15.28
N ASP A 365 17.35 1.76 -15.79
CA ASP A 365 17.20 1.40 -17.20
C ASP A 365 16.48 2.51 -18.01
N GLY A 366 15.86 3.46 -17.32
CA GLY A 366 15.09 4.56 -17.93
C GLY A 366 13.72 4.14 -18.50
N THR A 367 13.37 2.86 -18.37
CA THR A 367 12.16 2.26 -18.95
C THR A 367 11.33 1.53 -17.89
N PRO A 368 10.00 1.48 -18.04
CA PRO A 368 9.16 0.71 -17.15
C PRO A 368 9.43 -0.80 -17.27
N LEU A 369 9.27 -1.51 -16.16
CA LEU A 369 9.28 -2.96 -16.11
C LEU A 369 7.90 -3.54 -16.50
N LEU A 370 6.84 -2.77 -16.28
CA LEU A 370 5.49 -3.08 -16.76
C LEU A 370 5.39 -2.94 -18.29
N PRO A 371 4.48 -3.68 -18.96
CA PRO A 371 4.17 -3.44 -20.37
C PRO A 371 3.87 -1.95 -20.60
N THR A 372 4.36 -1.38 -21.69
CA THR A 372 4.30 0.07 -21.97
C THR A 372 2.87 0.61 -21.93
N GLU A 373 1.92 -0.13 -22.48
CA GLU A 373 0.50 0.22 -22.50
C GLU A 373 -0.11 0.27 -21.08
N VAL A 374 0.38 -0.56 -20.16
CA VAL A 374 -0.04 -0.58 -18.76
C VAL A 374 0.65 0.52 -17.96
N ALA A 375 1.95 0.69 -18.16
CA ALA A 375 2.76 1.70 -17.48
C ALA A 375 2.28 3.13 -17.80
N HIS A 376 1.66 3.33 -18.97
CA HIS A 376 1.10 4.63 -19.36
C HIS A 376 0.05 5.15 -18.37
N ALA A 377 -0.73 4.27 -17.75
CA ALA A 377 -1.70 4.63 -16.74
C ALA A 377 -1.08 5.14 -15.42
N LEU A 378 0.22 4.88 -15.18
CA LEU A 378 0.94 5.31 -13.99
C LEU A 378 1.72 6.61 -14.18
N ARG A 379 1.70 7.21 -15.37
CA ARG A 379 2.47 8.42 -15.65
C ARG A 379 1.98 9.62 -14.86
N PHE A 380 2.91 10.50 -14.51
CA PHE A 380 2.61 11.79 -13.89
C PHE A 380 1.85 12.73 -14.83
N GLU A 381 2.20 12.71 -16.10
CA GLU A 381 1.61 13.59 -17.14
C GLU A 381 0.33 13.02 -17.78
N ARG A 382 -0.34 12.04 -17.13
CA ARG A 382 -1.60 11.50 -17.64
C ARG A 382 -2.79 12.44 -17.40
N ASP A 383 -3.90 12.16 -18.06
CA ASP A 383 -5.18 12.81 -17.79
C ASP A 383 -5.83 12.21 -16.53
N PHE A 384 -5.87 12.98 -15.45
CA PHE A 384 -6.49 12.60 -14.19
C PHE A 384 -8.02 12.72 -14.15
N THR A 385 -8.65 13.22 -15.23
CA THR A 385 -10.11 13.31 -15.35
C THR A 385 -10.74 12.02 -15.87
N ALA A 386 -9.93 11.09 -16.38
CA ALA A 386 -10.38 9.80 -16.84
C ALA A 386 -11.07 9.03 -15.70
N ALA A 387 -12.20 8.39 -16.01
CA ALA A 387 -12.95 7.63 -15.02
C ALA A 387 -12.10 6.49 -14.48
N ASN A 388 -12.06 6.37 -13.14
CA ASN A 388 -11.43 5.25 -12.49
C ASN A 388 -12.14 3.94 -12.83
N THR A 389 -11.42 2.98 -13.39
CA THR A 389 -11.92 1.66 -13.78
C THR A 389 -11.85 0.63 -12.65
N GLU A 390 -11.31 0.99 -11.46
CA GLU A 390 -11.19 0.06 -10.34
C GLU A 390 -12.53 -0.21 -9.68
N ALA A 391 -13.06 -1.42 -9.85
CA ALA A 391 -14.32 -1.87 -9.28
C ALA A 391 -14.20 -2.35 -7.81
N LEU A 392 -13.00 -2.65 -7.34
CA LEU A 392 -12.73 -3.22 -6.02
C LEU A 392 -11.91 -2.24 -5.16
N LYS A 393 -12.54 -1.15 -4.76
CA LYS A 393 -11.94 -0.16 -3.84
C LYS A 393 -12.07 -0.58 -2.39
#